data_7c7cef6446a6672c087c3de7525e023e
#
_entry.id   7c7cef6446a6672c087c3de7525e023e
#
_cell.length_a   1.000
_cell.length_b   1.000
_cell.length_c   1.000
_cell.angle_alpha   90.00
_cell.angle_beta   90.00
_cell.angle_gamma   90.00
#
_symmetry.space_group_name_H-M   'P 1'
#
loop_
_entity.id
_entity.type
_entity.pdbx_description
1 polymer ?
#
loop_
_entity_poly.entity_id
_entity_poly.type
_entity_poly.pdbx_seq_one_letter_code
_entity_poly.pdbx_strand_id
1 'polypeptide(L)'
;MAEGKSKTGVVKKRASKREKKDWIAAYIFIAPVTLGLLVFYIWPFIQNIWFSFNEVSKFNVATFCGLANYQKLFHDGEVLKTFGNTLKYVVVTVPVGLFLSILIATLLNSKIKGTSIYRTLYFLPSVTMAAAVAMVWKWIYNEKMGILNSAIRALGGKGIGWLTDPKIALYSVMIVGLWMSVGYNMIILLAGMQGISKSYYEAAQIDGAGPIQLF
;
A
#
# COMPACT_ATOMS: atom_id res chain seq x y z
N MET A 1 -31.48 11.06 -53.35
CA MET A 1 -31.56 10.72 -51.92
C MET A 1 -30.42 11.43 -51.21
N ALA A 2 -30.70 12.53 -50.49
CA ALA A 2 -29.71 13.34 -49.82
C ALA A 2 -29.79 13.03 -48.31
N GLU A 3 -28.73 12.40 -47.75
CA GLU A 3 -28.57 12.17 -46.32
C GLU A 3 -28.22 13.45 -45.60
N GLY A 4 -29.18 13.98 -44.84
CA GLY A 4 -28.95 15.14 -43.96
C GLY A 4 -28.16 14.75 -42.71
N LYS A 5 -26.88 15.08 -42.65
CA LYS A 5 -26.07 15.01 -41.42
C LYS A 5 -26.59 16.04 -40.41
N SER A 6 -27.35 15.60 -39.43
CA SER A 6 -27.69 16.38 -38.23
C SER A 6 -26.43 16.64 -37.40
N LYS A 7 -25.92 17.83 -37.43
CA LYS A 7 -24.88 18.34 -36.51
C LYS A 7 -25.58 18.69 -35.21
N THR A 8 -25.55 17.79 -34.21
CA THR A 8 -25.91 18.08 -32.83
C THR A 8 -24.86 19.04 -32.25
N GLY A 9 -25.13 20.32 -32.39
CA GLY A 9 -24.32 21.38 -31.75
C GLY A 9 -24.50 21.29 -30.23
N VAL A 10 -23.45 20.92 -29.53
CA VAL A 10 -23.39 21.01 -28.06
C VAL A 10 -23.43 22.49 -27.70
N VAL A 11 -24.62 22.99 -27.35
CA VAL A 11 -24.82 24.36 -26.85
C VAL A 11 -24.15 24.42 -25.47
N LYS A 12 -22.99 25.08 -25.38
CA LYS A 12 -22.35 25.39 -24.09
C LYS A 12 -23.29 26.36 -23.31
N LYS A 13 -24.12 25.82 -22.43
CA LYS A 13 -24.92 26.58 -21.48
C LYS A 13 -23.98 27.45 -20.65
N ARG A 14 -24.13 28.78 -20.69
CA ARG A 14 -23.47 29.68 -19.75
C ARG A 14 -23.94 29.36 -18.33
N ALA A 15 -22.98 29.11 -17.42
CA ALA A 15 -23.27 28.81 -16.03
C ALA A 15 -24.18 29.89 -15.40
N SER A 16 -25.24 29.45 -14.75
CA SER A 16 -26.19 30.30 -14.02
C SER A 16 -25.47 31.05 -12.87
N LYS A 17 -26.01 32.20 -12.44
CA LYS A 17 -25.49 32.92 -11.26
C LYS A 17 -25.43 32.05 -10.01
N ARG A 18 -26.35 31.08 -9.86
CA ARG A 18 -26.38 30.12 -8.75
C ARG A 18 -25.23 29.12 -8.86
N GLU A 19 -25.03 28.54 -10.03
CA GLU A 19 -23.90 27.61 -10.30
C GLU A 19 -22.54 28.29 -10.04
N LYS A 20 -22.38 29.57 -10.38
CA LYS A 20 -21.14 30.31 -10.09
C LYS A 20 -20.91 30.50 -8.58
N LYS A 21 -21.96 30.76 -7.79
CA LYS A 21 -21.86 30.84 -6.32
C LYS A 21 -21.49 29.49 -5.70
N ASP A 22 -22.09 28.40 -6.19
CA ASP A 22 -21.79 27.07 -5.72
C ASP A 22 -20.33 26.68 -6.05
N TRP A 23 -19.82 27.06 -7.22
CA TRP A 23 -18.42 26.86 -7.58
C TRP A 23 -17.45 27.66 -6.70
N ILE A 24 -17.77 28.94 -6.42
CA ILE A 24 -16.94 29.76 -5.52
C ILE A 24 -16.93 29.15 -4.11
N ALA A 25 -18.07 28.74 -3.59
CA ALA A 25 -18.14 28.05 -2.31
C ALA A 25 -17.31 26.76 -2.30
N ALA A 26 -17.42 25.93 -3.34
CA ALA A 26 -16.62 24.71 -3.48
C ALA A 26 -15.11 25.00 -3.49
N TYR A 27 -14.65 26.01 -4.24
CA TYR A 27 -13.25 26.41 -4.24
C TYR A 27 -12.76 26.92 -2.89
N ILE A 28 -13.58 27.69 -2.17
CA ILE A 28 -13.25 28.17 -0.81
C ILE A 28 -13.09 26.99 0.16
N PHE A 29 -13.97 25.97 0.09
CA PHE A 29 -13.87 24.79 0.94
C PHE A 29 -12.64 23.90 0.60
N ILE A 30 -12.28 23.81 -0.67
CA ILE A 30 -11.14 23.01 -1.11
C ILE A 30 -9.80 23.77 -0.95
N ALA A 31 -9.82 25.11 -0.98
CA ALA A 31 -8.60 25.94 -0.97
C ALA A 31 -7.63 25.63 0.18
N PRO A 32 -8.04 25.46 1.46
CA PRO A 32 -7.10 25.20 2.54
C PRO A 32 -6.30 23.92 2.32
N VAL A 33 -6.97 22.83 1.90
CA VAL A 33 -6.32 21.56 1.61
C VAL A 33 -5.43 21.66 0.38
N THR A 34 -5.91 22.30 -0.68
CA THR A 34 -5.15 22.49 -1.93
C THR A 34 -3.90 23.34 -1.69
N LEU A 35 -4.01 24.43 -0.93
CA LEU A 35 -2.86 25.27 -0.57
C LEU A 35 -1.84 24.48 0.27
N GLY A 36 -2.31 23.68 1.24
CA GLY A 36 -1.44 22.80 2.00
C GLY A 36 -0.69 21.80 1.11
N LEU A 37 -1.37 21.17 0.16
CA LEU A 37 -0.74 20.26 -0.80
C LEU A 37 0.25 20.98 -1.72
N LEU A 38 -0.09 22.18 -2.22
CA LEU A 38 0.81 22.95 -3.06
C LEU A 38 2.11 23.34 -2.34
N VAL A 39 1.99 23.83 -1.10
CA VAL A 39 3.12 24.32 -0.31
C VAL A 39 3.97 23.18 0.25
N PHE A 40 3.36 22.13 0.78
CA PHE A 40 4.10 21.09 1.53
C PHE A 40 4.43 19.85 0.71
N TYR A 41 3.78 19.63 -0.45
CA TYR A 41 4.06 18.48 -1.31
C TYR A 41 4.58 18.89 -2.70
N ILE A 42 3.85 19.74 -3.41
CA ILE A 42 4.20 20.07 -4.79
C ILE A 42 5.45 20.94 -4.85
N TRP A 43 5.55 21.96 -4.00
CA TRP A 43 6.73 22.83 -3.96
C TRP A 43 8.01 22.09 -3.61
N PRO A 44 8.09 21.29 -2.51
CA PRO A 44 9.27 20.47 -2.23
C PRO A 44 9.56 19.43 -3.32
N PHE A 45 8.55 18.87 -3.96
CA PHE A 45 8.73 17.95 -5.08
C PHE A 45 9.44 18.61 -6.26
N ILE A 46 9.01 19.83 -6.66
CA ILE A 46 9.67 20.61 -7.72
C ILE A 46 11.10 20.96 -7.30
N GLN A 47 11.32 21.37 -6.04
CA GLN A 47 12.65 21.64 -5.51
C GLN A 47 13.55 20.39 -5.54
N ASN A 48 13.04 19.22 -5.20
CA ASN A 48 13.79 17.96 -5.29
C ASN A 48 14.23 17.65 -6.73
N ILE A 49 13.34 17.87 -7.71
CA ILE A 49 13.72 17.72 -9.12
C ILE A 49 14.83 18.71 -9.49
N TRP A 50 14.71 19.96 -9.06
CA TRP A 50 15.75 20.96 -9.31
C TRP A 50 17.09 20.58 -8.66
N PHE A 51 17.07 20.19 -7.39
CA PHE A 51 18.27 19.77 -6.68
C PHE A 51 18.90 18.49 -7.24
N SER A 52 18.13 17.62 -7.89
CA SER A 52 18.68 16.41 -8.53
C SER A 52 19.67 16.71 -9.65
N PHE A 53 19.56 17.89 -10.27
CA PHE A 53 20.49 18.38 -11.32
C PHE A 53 21.61 19.28 -10.76
N ASN A 54 21.64 19.49 -9.44
CA ASN A 54 22.62 20.36 -8.79
C ASN A 54 23.43 19.57 -7.75
N GLU A 55 24.70 19.90 -7.60
CA GLU A 55 25.52 19.48 -6.48
C GLU A 55 25.42 20.54 -5.38
N VAL A 56 24.85 20.15 -4.23
CA VAL A 56 24.67 21.04 -3.08
C VAL A 56 25.87 20.91 -2.15
N SER A 57 26.67 21.98 -2.05
CA SER A 57 27.81 22.02 -1.14
C SER A 57 27.35 22.14 0.33
N LYS A 58 28.26 21.87 1.27
CA LYS A 58 28.03 22.02 2.73
C LYS A 58 27.55 23.40 3.15
N PHE A 59 27.75 24.42 2.31
CA PHE A 59 27.33 25.80 2.53
C PHE A 59 26.05 26.19 1.79
N ASN A 60 25.21 25.22 1.37
CA ASN A 60 23.98 25.44 0.62
C ASN A 60 24.15 26.15 -0.73
N VAL A 61 25.34 26.13 -1.31
CA VAL A 61 25.56 26.62 -2.67
C VAL A 61 25.23 25.48 -3.62
N ALA A 62 24.21 25.68 -4.43
CA ALA A 62 23.79 24.73 -5.47
C ALA A 62 24.54 25.09 -6.78
N THR A 63 25.37 24.17 -7.25
CA THR A 63 26.04 24.28 -8.55
C THR A 63 25.45 23.29 -9.53
N PHE A 64 25.08 23.75 -10.72
CA PHE A 64 24.48 22.88 -11.73
C PHE A 64 25.50 21.84 -12.21
N CYS A 65 25.18 20.55 -12.02
CA CYS A 65 26.03 19.42 -12.41
C CYS A 65 25.37 18.53 -13.50
N GLY A 66 24.24 18.92 -14.04
CA GLY A 66 23.53 18.14 -15.06
C GLY A 66 23.13 16.76 -14.54
N LEU A 67 23.51 15.69 -15.23
CA LEU A 67 23.18 14.30 -14.91
C LEU A 67 24.24 13.59 -14.05
N ALA A 68 25.23 14.28 -13.53
CA ALA A 68 26.33 13.65 -12.77
C ALA A 68 25.82 12.91 -11.51
N ASN A 69 24.81 13.44 -10.83
CA ASN A 69 24.20 12.77 -9.68
C ASN A 69 23.54 11.44 -10.08
N TYR A 70 22.89 11.38 -11.24
CA TYR A 70 22.27 10.15 -11.74
C TYR A 70 23.32 9.13 -12.15
N GLN A 71 24.43 9.58 -12.76
CA GLN A 71 25.55 8.69 -13.06
C GLN A 71 26.15 8.09 -11.80
N LYS A 72 26.40 8.90 -10.75
CA LYS A 72 26.84 8.42 -9.44
C LYS A 72 25.85 7.39 -8.87
N LEU A 73 24.54 7.68 -8.93
CA LEU A 73 23.49 6.80 -8.42
C LEU A 73 23.51 5.41 -9.06
N PHE A 74 23.65 5.33 -10.38
CA PHE A 74 23.65 4.05 -11.12
C PHE A 74 24.97 3.25 -10.96
N HIS A 75 26.03 3.89 -10.50
CA HIS A 75 27.32 3.21 -10.24
C HIS A 75 27.51 2.92 -8.74
N ASP A 76 26.60 3.38 -7.87
CA ASP A 76 26.66 3.12 -6.45
C ASP A 76 26.08 1.73 -6.13
N GLY A 77 26.96 0.82 -5.72
CA GLY A 77 26.59 -0.56 -5.37
C GLY A 77 25.62 -0.66 -4.18
N GLU A 78 25.66 0.30 -3.24
CA GLU A 78 24.74 0.31 -2.10
C GLU A 78 23.32 0.70 -2.55
N VAL A 79 23.21 1.65 -3.46
CA VAL A 79 21.92 2.06 -4.04
C VAL A 79 21.30 0.91 -4.82
N LEU A 80 22.08 0.25 -5.67
CA LEU A 80 21.62 -0.91 -6.45
C LEU A 80 21.16 -2.06 -5.55
N LYS A 81 21.93 -2.34 -4.48
CA LYS A 81 21.57 -3.34 -3.48
C LYS A 81 20.25 -2.98 -2.75
N THR A 82 20.10 -1.71 -2.35
CA THR A 82 18.90 -1.23 -1.69
C THR A 82 17.69 -1.31 -2.60
N PHE A 83 17.83 -0.93 -3.87
CA PHE A 83 16.79 -1.09 -4.88
C PHE A 83 16.40 -2.55 -5.07
N GLY A 84 17.38 -3.45 -5.17
CA GLY A 84 17.16 -4.89 -5.24
C GLY A 84 16.42 -5.45 -4.02
N ASN A 85 16.75 -4.98 -2.82
CA ASN A 85 16.04 -5.36 -1.60
C ASN A 85 14.60 -4.84 -1.59
N THR A 86 14.38 -3.62 -2.03
CA THR A 86 13.03 -3.04 -2.15
C THR A 86 12.18 -3.82 -3.16
N LEU A 87 12.76 -4.16 -4.31
CA LEU A 87 12.08 -4.95 -5.32
C LEU A 87 11.71 -6.35 -4.79
N LYS A 88 12.65 -7.03 -4.12
CA LYS A 88 12.36 -8.32 -3.47
C LYS A 88 11.25 -8.20 -2.44
N TYR A 89 11.30 -7.15 -1.60
CA TYR A 89 10.27 -6.88 -0.62
C TYR A 89 8.88 -6.76 -1.28
N VAL A 90 8.75 -5.92 -2.30
CA VAL A 90 7.47 -5.67 -2.99
C VAL A 90 6.98 -6.94 -3.70
N VAL A 91 7.84 -7.60 -4.47
CA VAL A 91 7.47 -8.80 -5.25
C VAL A 91 7.04 -9.96 -4.35
N VAL A 92 7.54 -10.05 -3.13
CA VAL A 92 7.14 -11.09 -2.18
C VAL A 92 5.92 -10.65 -1.37
N THR A 93 5.98 -9.45 -0.75
CA THR A 93 4.95 -9.05 0.22
C THR A 93 3.62 -8.69 -0.43
N VAL A 94 3.61 -8.11 -1.63
CA VAL A 94 2.36 -7.71 -2.28
C VAL A 94 1.55 -8.93 -2.73
N PRO A 95 2.08 -9.89 -3.51
CA PRO A 95 1.30 -11.07 -3.91
C PRO A 95 0.90 -11.95 -2.73
N VAL A 96 1.84 -12.20 -1.79
CA VAL A 96 1.56 -13.04 -0.62
C VAL A 96 0.53 -12.36 0.29
N GLY A 97 0.66 -11.06 0.52
CA GLY A 97 -0.28 -10.27 1.32
C GLY A 97 -1.68 -10.24 0.72
N LEU A 98 -1.80 -10.04 -0.59
CA LEU A 98 -3.09 -10.09 -1.29
C LEU A 98 -3.70 -11.50 -1.22
N PHE A 99 -2.91 -12.53 -1.50
CA PHE A 99 -3.37 -13.91 -1.43
C PHE A 99 -3.92 -14.25 -0.04
N LEU A 100 -3.17 -13.97 1.02
CA LEU A 100 -3.60 -14.20 2.40
C LEU A 100 -4.85 -13.38 2.75
N SER A 101 -4.91 -12.13 2.31
CA SER A 101 -6.06 -11.25 2.56
C SER A 101 -7.33 -11.75 1.87
N ILE A 102 -7.22 -12.20 0.62
CA ILE A 102 -8.34 -12.81 -0.13
C ILE A 102 -8.79 -14.08 0.56
N LEU A 103 -7.86 -14.96 0.92
CA LEU A 103 -8.17 -16.22 1.60
C LEU A 103 -8.94 -15.96 2.91
N ILE A 104 -8.45 -15.07 3.77
CA ILE A 104 -9.09 -14.75 5.04
C ILE A 104 -10.42 -14.04 4.82
N ALA A 105 -10.51 -13.10 3.86
CA ALA A 105 -11.76 -12.42 3.51
C ALA A 105 -12.84 -13.42 3.05
N THR A 106 -12.48 -14.37 2.21
CA THR A 106 -13.38 -15.43 1.75
C THR A 106 -13.86 -16.31 2.88
N LEU A 107 -12.95 -16.74 3.75
CA LEU A 107 -13.31 -17.51 4.94
C LEU A 107 -14.27 -16.72 5.84
N LEU A 108 -14.03 -15.43 6.07
CA LEU A 108 -14.88 -14.58 6.90
C LEU A 108 -16.18 -14.14 6.21
N ASN A 109 -16.28 -14.26 4.89
CA ASN A 109 -17.50 -14.02 4.12
C ASN A 109 -18.48 -15.21 4.22
N SER A 110 -17.99 -16.39 4.60
CA SER A 110 -18.83 -17.53 4.88
C SER A 110 -19.55 -17.37 6.23
N LYS A 111 -20.60 -18.18 6.48
CA LYS A 111 -21.44 -18.10 7.70
C LYS A 111 -20.74 -18.68 8.93
N ILE A 112 -19.53 -18.21 9.27
CA ILE A 112 -18.78 -18.65 10.46
C ILE A 112 -19.30 -17.89 11.68
N LYS A 113 -19.54 -18.60 12.80
CA LYS A 113 -19.89 -17.97 14.08
C LYS A 113 -18.70 -17.17 14.60
N GLY A 114 -18.94 -15.95 15.10
CA GLY A 114 -17.90 -15.13 15.69
C GLY A 114 -17.03 -14.34 14.70
N THR A 115 -17.48 -14.14 13.46
CA THR A 115 -16.75 -13.36 12.43
C THR A 115 -16.30 -11.99 12.90
N SER A 116 -17.04 -11.33 13.78
CA SER A 116 -16.68 -10.02 14.35
C SER A 116 -15.38 -10.10 15.17
N ILE A 117 -15.19 -11.16 15.96
CA ILE A 117 -13.97 -11.36 16.77
C ILE A 117 -12.76 -11.56 15.84
N TYR A 118 -12.89 -12.42 14.83
CA TYR A 118 -11.81 -12.64 13.86
C TYR A 118 -11.45 -11.36 13.08
N ARG A 119 -12.45 -10.60 12.63
CA ARG A 119 -12.21 -9.29 11.97
C ARG A 119 -11.41 -8.36 12.87
N THR A 120 -11.78 -8.24 14.15
CA THR A 120 -11.06 -7.41 15.10
C THR A 120 -9.63 -7.89 15.32
N LEU A 121 -9.41 -9.20 15.52
CA LEU A 121 -8.08 -9.77 15.75
C LEU A 121 -7.13 -9.55 14.55
N TYR A 122 -7.61 -9.78 13.32
CA TYR A 122 -6.80 -9.55 12.12
C TYR A 122 -6.58 -8.07 11.82
N PHE A 123 -7.53 -7.20 12.18
CA PHE A 123 -7.41 -5.77 11.95
C PHE A 123 -6.55 -5.06 13.00
N LEU A 124 -6.48 -5.56 14.22
CA LEU A 124 -5.76 -4.96 15.34
C LEU A 124 -4.32 -4.55 15.01
N PRO A 125 -3.51 -5.38 14.32
CA PRO A 125 -2.16 -5.00 13.95
C PRO A 125 -2.08 -3.73 13.09
N SER A 126 -3.02 -3.52 12.20
CA SER A 126 -3.01 -2.39 11.25
C SER A 126 -3.31 -1.04 11.89
N VAL A 127 -3.97 -1.03 13.05
CA VAL A 127 -4.29 0.19 13.81
C VAL A 127 -3.34 0.42 14.98
N THR A 128 -2.44 -0.53 15.23
CA THR A 128 -1.46 -0.43 16.30
C THR A 128 -0.31 0.51 15.88
N MET A 129 0.17 1.33 16.80
CA MET A 129 1.28 2.24 16.56
C MET A 129 2.53 1.48 16.07
N ALA A 130 3.06 1.84 14.92
CA ALA A 130 4.17 1.14 14.26
C ALA A 130 5.43 1.02 15.15
N ALA A 131 5.72 2.04 15.97
CA ALA A 131 6.84 2.00 16.92
C ALA A 131 6.66 0.92 17.99
N ALA A 132 5.44 0.76 18.53
CA ALA A 132 5.14 -0.28 19.51
C ALA A 132 5.28 -1.68 18.88
N VAL A 133 4.74 -1.86 17.68
CA VAL A 133 4.91 -3.10 16.91
C VAL A 133 6.39 -3.41 16.70
N ALA A 134 7.18 -2.44 16.27
CA ALA A 134 8.61 -2.63 16.05
C ALA A 134 9.36 -3.06 17.33
N MET A 135 9.01 -2.49 18.49
CA MET A 135 9.61 -2.88 19.78
C MET A 135 9.25 -4.33 20.15
N VAL A 136 7.98 -4.73 20.00
CA VAL A 136 7.53 -6.08 20.30
C VAL A 136 8.21 -7.08 19.38
N TRP A 137 8.25 -6.84 18.08
CA TRP A 137 8.90 -7.74 17.13
C TRP A 137 10.42 -7.79 17.31
N LYS A 138 11.07 -6.66 17.66
CA LYS A 138 12.49 -6.64 18.04
C LYS A 138 12.77 -7.56 19.25
N TRP A 139 11.87 -7.60 20.22
CA TRP A 139 11.98 -8.53 21.33
C TRP A 139 11.72 -9.99 20.91
N ILE A 140 10.68 -10.26 20.12
CA ILE A 140 10.36 -11.60 19.58
C ILE A 140 11.54 -12.16 18.78
N TYR A 141 12.19 -11.31 17.95
CA TYR A 141 13.35 -11.64 17.13
C TYR A 141 14.69 -11.58 17.87
N ASN A 142 14.70 -11.30 19.17
CA ASN A 142 15.95 -11.23 19.92
C ASN A 142 16.70 -12.56 19.84
N GLU A 143 18.01 -12.48 19.51
CA GLU A 143 18.83 -13.66 19.27
C GLU A 143 19.00 -14.53 20.51
N LYS A 144 19.14 -13.90 21.70
CA LYS A 144 19.43 -14.58 22.96
C LYS A 144 18.17 -14.95 23.74
N MET A 145 17.22 -14.02 23.88
CA MET A 145 16.06 -14.11 24.80
C MET A 145 14.71 -14.09 24.07
N GLY A 146 14.71 -13.99 22.74
CA GLY A 146 13.47 -13.91 21.94
C GLY A 146 12.70 -15.22 21.95
N ILE A 147 11.37 -15.10 21.93
CA ILE A 147 10.43 -16.23 21.96
C ILE A 147 10.72 -17.23 20.84
N LEU A 148 10.99 -16.76 19.61
CA LEU A 148 11.24 -17.65 18.47
C LEU A 148 12.51 -18.49 18.68
N ASN A 149 13.58 -17.85 19.11
CA ASN A 149 14.83 -18.56 19.36
C ASN A 149 14.77 -19.46 20.59
N SER A 150 13.97 -19.11 21.58
CA SER A 150 13.71 -19.99 22.73
C SER A 150 12.95 -21.25 22.30
N ALA A 151 11.95 -21.12 21.44
CA ALA A 151 11.23 -22.27 20.88
C ALA A 151 12.14 -23.14 20.00
N ILE A 152 12.97 -22.52 19.12
CA ILE A 152 13.92 -23.26 18.27
C ILE A 152 14.92 -24.04 19.13
N ARG A 153 15.46 -23.45 20.19
CA ARG A 153 16.38 -24.12 21.11
C ARG A 153 15.71 -25.25 21.90
N ALA A 154 14.47 -25.07 22.30
CA ALA A 154 13.71 -26.13 22.97
C ALA A 154 13.49 -27.36 22.06
N LEU A 155 13.45 -27.16 20.76
CA LEU A 155 13.38 -28.21 19.75
C LEU A 155 14.76 -28.76 19.31
N GLY A 156 15.84 -28.36 20.01
CA GLY A 156 17.23 -28.81 19.71
C GLY A 156 17.90 -28.04 18.58
N GLY A 157 17.30 -26.97 18.06
CA GLY A 157 17.86 -26.13 16.99
C GLY A 157 18.82 -25.07 17.52
N LYS A 158 19.59 -24.45 16.60
CA LYS A 158 20.46 -23.30 16.89
C LYS A 158 19.66 -21.99 16.75
N GLY A 159 19.95 -21.01 17.60
CA GLY A 159 19.38 -19.68 17.48
C GLY A 159 19.72 -19.00 16.14
N ILE A 160 18.78 -18.27 15.62
CA ILE A 160 18.86 -17.57 14.33
C ILE A 160 19.01 -16.07 14.57
N GLY A 161 19.89 -15.40 13.83
CA GLY A 161 20.06 -13.95 13.83
C GLY A 161 18.99 -13.26 12.97
N TRP A 162 17.74 -13.25 13.41
CA TRP A 162 16.60 -12.74 12.63
C TRP A 162 16.76 -11.33 12.06
N LEU A 163 17.44 -10.44 12.79
CA LEU A 163 17.68 -9.05 12.39
C LEU A 163 19.16 -8.75 12.14
N THR A 164 20.05 -9.66 12.53
CA THR A 164 21.51 -9.47 12.46
C THR A 164 22.14 -10.20 11.28
N ASP A 165 21.52 -11.28 10.78
CA ASP A 165 21.98 -11.98 9.61
C ASP A 165 21.47 -11.28 8.33
N PRO A 166 22.37 -10.75 7.45
CA PRO A 166 22.00 -10.08 6.21
C PRO A 166 21.16 -10.93 5.25
N LYS A 167 21.24 -12.26 5.33
CA LYS A 167 20.46 -13.18 4.50
C LYS A 167 19.03 -13.34 4.96
N ILE A 168 18.78 -13.14 6.24
CA ILE A 168 17.48 -13.42 6.89
C ILE A 168 16.73 -12.14 7.24
N ALA A 169 17.44 -11.06 7.58
CA ALA A 169 16.85 -9.83 8.10
C ALA A 169 15.73 -9.26 7.22
N LEU A 170 15.90 -9.27 5.89
CA LEU A 170 14.89 -8.79 4.96
C LEU A 170 13.59 -9.60 5.05
N TYR A 171 13.70 -10.94 5.13
CA TYR A 171 12.53 -11.83 5.27
C TYR A 171 11.83 -11.66 6.62
N SER A 172 12.59 -11.43 7.68
CA SER A 172 12.02 -11.13 9.00
C SER A 172 11.17 -9.86 8.98
N VAL A 173 11.65 -8.81 8.30
CA VAL A 173 10.89 -7.57 8.11
C VAL A 173 9.66 -7.78 7.22
N MET A 174 9.78 -8.61 6.16
CA MET A 174 8.64 -8.98 5.30
C MET A 174 7.52 -9.66 6.10
N ILE A 175 7.84 -10.56 7.03
CA ILE A 175 6.85 -11.24 7.89
C ILE A 175 6.08 -10.22 8.72
N VAL A 176 6.78 -9.27 9.33
CA VAL A 176 6.12 -8.20 10.11
C VAL A 176 5.23 -7.33 9.24
N GLY A 177 5.72 -6.94 8.07
CA GLY A 177 4.95 -6.14 7.09
C GLY A 177 3.68 -6.84 6.62
N LEU A 178 3.77 -8.15 6.32
CA LEU A 178 2.62 -8.98 5.96
C LEU A 178 1.62 -9.04 7.11
N TRP A 179 2.07 -9.33 8.33
CA TRP A 179 1.21 -9.39 9.51
C TRP A 179 0.46 -8.08 9.77
N MET A 180 1.10 -6.93 9.56
CA MET A 180 0.47 -5.63 9.70
C MET A 180 -0.54 -5.31 8.57
N SER A 181 -0.26 -5.71 7.35
CA SER A 181 -1.04 -5.28 6.17
C SER A 181 -2.22 -6.17 5.85
N VAL A 182 -2.15 -7.47 6.16
CA VAL A 182 -3.15 -8.47 5.78
C VAL A 182 -4.54 -8.12 6.33
N GLY A 183 -4.63 -7.66 7.58
CA GLY A 183 -5.91 -7.35 8.20
C GLY A 183 -6.65 -6.18 7.56
N TYR A 184 -5.94 -5.12 7.20
CA TYR A 184 -6.52 -3.97 6.50
C TYR A 184 -7.01 -4.35 5.10
N ASN A 185 -6.17 -5.03 4.32
CA ASN A 185 -6.53 -5.49 2.99
C ASN A 185 -7.70 -6.48 3.02
N MET A 186 -7.72 -7.37 4.00
CA MET A 186 -8.82 -8.32 4.22
C MET A 186 -10.16 -7.60 4.43
N ILE A 187 -10.22 -6.53 5.22
CA ILE A 187 -11.47 -5.78 5.45
C ILE A 187 -11.96 -5.12 4.16
N ILE A 188 -11.07 -4.52 3.36
CA ILE A 188 -11.44 -3.90 2.09
C ILE A 188 -12.01 -4.95 1.14
N LEU A 189 -11.33 -6.09 1.00
CA LEU A 189 -11.76 -7.18 0.13
C LEU A 189 -13.08 -7.79 0.60
N LEU A 190 -13.24 -7.98 1.91
CA LEU A 190 -14.49 -8.49 2.50
C LEU A 190 -15.66 -7.55 2.25
N ALA A 191 -15.46 -6.24 2.40
CA ALA A 191 -16.48 -5.24 2.08
C ALA A 191 -16.87 -5.28 0.58
N GLY A 192 -15.88 -5.42 -0.31
CA GLY A 192 -16.12 -5.62 -1.74
C GLY A 192 -16.95 -6.88 -2.04
N MET A 193 -16.57 -8.01 -1.44
CA MET A 193 -17.30 -9.29 -1.59
C MET A 193 -18.75 -9.20 -1.09
N GLN A 194 -18.98 -8.48 0.02
CA GLN A 194 -20.33 -8.30 0.58
C GLN A 194 -21.21 -7.37 -0.26
N GLY A 195 -20.62 -6.55 -1.12
CA GLY A 195 -21.33 -5.71 -2.08
C GLY A 195 -21.86 -6.47 -3.31
N ILE A 196 -21.39 -7.70 -3.55
CA ILE A 196 -21.83 -8.52 -4.69
C ILE A 196 -23.22 -9.11 -4.40
N SER A 197 -24.19 -8.87 -5.28
CA SER A 197 -25.54 -9.42 -5.14
C SER A 197 -25.54 -10.95 -5.20
N LYS A 198 -26.28 -11.57 -4.30
CA LYS A 198 -26.45 -13.04 -4.29
C LYS A 198 -27.01 -13.59 -5.59
N SER A 199 -27.82 -12.80 -6.31
CA SER A 199 -28.39 -13.21 -7.59
C SER A 199 -27.35 -13.60 -8.64
N TYR A 200 -26.15 -13.02 -8.61
CA TYR A 200 -25.07 -13.44 -9.52
C TYR A 200 -24.55 -14.84 -9.21
N TYR A 201 -24.42 -15.17 -7.93
CA TYR A 201 -24.00 -16.51 -7.51
C TYR A 201 -25.09 -17.56 -7.81
N GLU A 202 -26.35 -17.21 -7.60
CA GLU A 202 -27.49 -18.08 -7.89
C GLU A 202 -27.61 -18.35 -9.40
N ALA A 203 -27.46 -17.33 -10.23
CA ALA A 203 -27.47 -17.48 -11.69
C ALA A 203 -26.31 -18.38 -12.15
N ALA A 204 -25.11 -18.16 -11.68
CA ALA A 204 -23.94 -18.96 -12.02
C ALA A 204 -24.09 -20.43 -11.56
N GLN A 205 -24.75 -20.68 -10.41
CA GLN A 205 -25.06 -22.05 -9.96
C GLN A 205 -26.07 -22.74 -10.87
N ILE A 206 -27.07 -22.02 -11.40
CA ILE A 206 -28.04 -22.54 -12.38
C ILE A 206 -27.33 -22.91 -13.69
N ASP A 207 -26.30 -22.11 -14.07
CA ASP A 207 -25.45 -22.37 -15.24
C ASP A 207 -24.42 -23.49 -15.01
N GLY A 208 -24.42 -24.13 -13.83
CA GLY A 208 -23.57 -25.29 -13.52
C GLY A 208 -22.16 -24.92 -12.98
N ALA A 209 -21.94 -23.66 -12.55
CA ALA A 209 -20.67 -23.25 -12.01
C ALA A 209 -20.32 -24.00 -10.71
N GLY A 210 -19.12 -24.60 -10.66
CA GLY A 210 -18.58 -25.24 -9.48
C GLY A 210 -18.02 -24.22 -8.44
N PRO A 211 -17.65 -24.70 -7.24
CA PRO A 211 -17.18 -23.82 -6.16
C PRO A 211 -15.99 -22.92 -6.50
N ILE A 212 -15.08 -23.41 -7.35
CA ILE A 212 -13.90 -22.63 -7.81
C ILE A 212 -14.32 -21.55 -8.82
N GLN A 213 -15.34 -21.84 -9.65
CA GLN A 213 -15.84 -20.89 -10.64
C GLN A 213 -16.72 -19.80 -10.01
N LEU A 214 -17.29 -20.07 -8.83
CA LEU A 214 -18.04 -19.10 -8.03
C LEU A 214 -17.15 -18.17 -7.21
N PHE A 215 -15.86 -18.51 -7.07
CA PHE A 215 -14.84 -17.69 -6.42
C PHE A 215 -14.22 -16.68 -7.39
#